data_7ee4cd19adf91f139e94ec3aaa3bd22a
#
_entry.id   7ee4cd19adf91f139e94ec3aaa3bd22a
#
_cell.length_a   1.000
_cell.length_b   1.000
_cell.length_c   1.000
_cell.angle_alpha   90.00
_cell.angle_beta   90.00
_cell.angle_gamma   90.00
#
_symmetry.space_group_name_H-M   'P 1'
#
loop_
_entity.id
_entity.type
_entity.pdbx_description
1 polymer ?
#
loop_
_entity_poly.entity_id
_entity_poly.type
_entity_poly.pdbx_seq_one_letter_code
_entity_poly.pdbx_strand_id
1 'polypeptide(L)'
;MKKRRFLILGVILGLSMSLTASSCSANSYDDSVDYMQKMQEAVAVGDYRQAREYESARNQKIIKLGLDYEATDFFSDGNNEKVAENIAKYIANVAQNNTTQPEYVRYFSDADVVMMAKVMYCEARGIKSKTEIANIGWCILNRVDAGNFGYGISGVILSPNQFAYRRSAPTVNDHGYDLIVLAYDVLENWSKEHSGRTDYVRTLPKQYKWYAGNGVSNRFRCHFRCNHYYQYELGYYYG
;
A
#
# COMPACT_ATOMS: atom_id res chain seq x y z
N MET A 1 54.06 -9.67 10.30
CA MET A 1 52.65 -9.44 10.67
C MET A 1 51.77 -9.97 9.55
N LYS A 2 51.15 -11.14 9.74
CA LYS A 2 50.30 -11.79 8.74
C LYS A 2 48.89 -11.21 8.85
N LYS A 3 48.42 -10.49 7.81
CA LYS A 3 47.06 -10.05 7.67
C LYS A 3 46.15 -11.30 7.52
N ARG A 4 45.34 -11.60 8.52
CA ARG A 4 44.28 -12.59 8.42
C ARG A 4 43.17 -12.01 7.52
N ARG A 5 43.11 -12.49 6.30
CA ARG A 5 41.92 -12.34 5.46
C ARG A 5 40.84 -13.21 6.05
N PHE A 6 39.84 -12.62 6.72
CA PHE A 6 38.61 -13.32 7.05
C PHE A 6 37.84 -13.54 5.74
N LEU A 7 37.87 -14.79 5.31
CA LEU A 7 36.97 -15.28 4.26
C LEU A 7 35.59 -15.36 4.86
N ILE A 8 34.76 -14.34 4.66
CA ILE A 8 33.31 -14.49 4.78
C ILE A 8 32.84 -15.12 3.48
N LEU A 9 33.16 -16.39 3.33
CA LEU A 9 32.61 -17.23 2.27
C LEU A 9 31.52 -18.07 2.91
N GLY A 10 30.31 -17.86 2.49
CA GLY A 10 29.27 -18.85 2.70
C GLY A 10 28.11 -18.39 3.56
N VAL A 11 27.21 -17.65 3.02
CA VAL A 11 25.77 -17.90 3.00
C VAL A 11 25.18 -17.08 1.85
N ILE A 12 25.64 -17.32 0.63
CA ILE A 12 24.82 -17.12 -0.56
C ILE A 12 24.26 -18.50 -0.86
N LEU A 13 23.44 -19.02 0.02
CA LEU A 13 22.57 -20.14 -0.32
C LEU A 13 21.29 -19.54 -0.86
N GLY A 14 21.13 -19.74 -2.15
CA GLY A 14 19.99 -19.49 -2.96
C GLY A 14 18.64 -19.72 -2.26
N LEU A 15 18.03 -18.63 -1.79
CA LEU A 15 16.60 -18.51 -1.82
C LEU A 15 16.26 -17.83 -3.15
N SER A 16 16.38 -18.60 -4.22
CA SER A 16 15.58 -18.34 -5.42
C SER A 16 14.14 -18.68 -5.04
N MET A 17 13.49 -17.82 -4.28
CA MET A 17 12.04 -17.77 -4.24
C MET A 17 11.63 -17.32 -5.64
N SER A 18 11.20 -18.27 -6.45
CA SER A 18 10.39 -18.01 -7.63
C SER A 18 9.07 -17.42 -7.14
N LEU A 19 9.07 -16.13 -6.90
CA LEU A 19 7.86 -15.34 -6.88
C LEU A 19 7.36 -15.34 -8.32
N THR A 20 6.47 -16.27 -8.65
CA THR A 20 5.61 -16.15 -9.81
C THR A 20 4.66 -15.01 -9.53
N ALA A 21 5.15 -13.79 -9.77
CA ALA A 21 4.35 -12.60 -9.77
C ALA A 21 3.34 -12.69 -10.91
N SER A 22 2.08 -12.79 -10.56
CA SER A 22 0.99 -12.55 -11.51
C SER A 22 1.10 -11.11 -11.99
N SER A 23 1.43 -10.94 -13.25
CA SER A 23 1.71 -9.66 -13.91
C SER A 23 0.45 -8.81 -13.98
N CYS A 24 0.42 -7.67 -13.26
CA CYS A 24 -0.06 -6.37 -13.70
C CYS A 24 -0.12 -5.39 -12.51
N SER A 25 0.71 -4.42 -12.50
CA SER A 25 1.12 -3.36 -11.56
C SER A 25 2.36 -3.70 -10.70
N ALA A 26 3.06 -4.76 -11.02
CA ALA A 26 4.30 -5.22 -10.39
C ALA A 26 5.47 -4.23 -10.52
N ASN A 27 5.41 -3.25 -11.47
CA ASN A 27 6.61 -2.47 -11.78
C ASN A 27 7.09 -1.53 -10.66
N SER A 28 6.24 -1.02 -9.77
CA SER A 28 6.70 -0.07 -8.74
C SER A 28 7.12 -0.75 -7.43
N TYR A 29 6.45 -1.84 -7.04
CA TYR A 29 6.85 -2.62 -5.86
C TYR A 29 8.02 -3.57 -6.20
N ASP A 30 8.00 -4.20 -7.35
CA ASP A 30 9.07 -5.07 -7.89
C ASP A 30 10.39 -4.30 -7.98
N ASP A 31 10.36 -3.05 -8.44
CA ASP A 31 11.52 -2.17 -8.45
C ASP A 31 12.05 -1.85 -7.03
N SER A 32 11.21 -1.83 -5.99
CA SER A 32 11.68 -1.57 -4.61
C SER A 32 12.41 -2.78 -4.02
N VAL A 33 11.99 -3.99 -4.40
CA VAL A 33 12.69 -5.25 -4.08
C VAL A 33 14.03 -5.31 -4.80
N ASP A 34 14.08 -4.91 -6.07
CA ASP A 34 15.31 -4.82 -6.86
C ASP A 34 16.34 -3.86 -6.23
N TYR A 35 15.90 -2.71 -5.71
CA TYR A 35 16.81 -1.79 -5.00
C TYR A 35 17.38 -2.36 -3.71
N MET A 36 16.64 -3.17 -2.95
CA MET A 36 17.17 -3.84 -1.76
C MET A 36 18.27 -4.84 -2.14
N GLN A 37 18.07 -5.62 -3.19
CA GLN A 37 19.08 -6.56 -3.68
C GLN A 37 20.33 -5.82 -4.18
N LYS A 38 20.18 -4.79 -5.00
CA LYS A 38 21.31 -3.95 -5.48
C LYS A 38 22.06 -3.30 -4.33
N MET A 39 21.35 -2.85 -3.29
CA MET A 39 21.99 -2.29 -2.11
C MET A 39 22.84 -3.34 -1.37
N GLN A 40 22.33 -4.57 -1.21
CA GLN A 40 23.08 -5.67 -0.61
C GLN A 40 24.34 -6.01 -1.41
N GLU A 41 24.22 -6.10 -2.73
CA GLU A 41 25.33 -6.38 -3.64
C GLU A 41 26.42 -5.29 -3.54
N ALA A 42 26.01 -4.01 -3.52
CA ALA A 42 26.94 -2.89 -3.37
C ALA A 42 27.68 -2.93 -2.01
N VAL A 43 26.96 -3.19 -0.91
CA VAL A 43 27.57 -3.34 0.42
C VAL A 43 28.52 -4.53 0.48
N ALA A 44 28.18 -5.65 -0.16
CA ALA A 44 29.02 -6.84 -0.19
C ALA A 44 30.40 -6.60 -0.85
N VAL A 45 30.47 -5.69 -1.83
CA VAL A 45 31.72 -5.29 -2.48
C VAL A 45 32.37 -4.06 -1.86
N GLY A 46 31.76 -3.48 -0.80
CA GLY A 46 32.26 -2.30 -0.09
C GLY A 46 31.95 -0.96 -0.78
N ASP A 47 31.07 -0.95 -1.78
CA ASP A 47 30.62 0.29 -2.43
C ASP A 47 29.46 0.92 -1.69
N TYR A 48 29.76 1.49 -0.52
CA TYR A 48 28.78 2.15 0.35
C TYR A 48 28.17 3.42 -0.27
N ARG A 49 28.86 4.05 -1.22
CA ARG A 49 28.29 5.20 -1.94
C ARG A 49 27.14 4.76 -2.82
N GLN A 50 27.36 3.73 -3.63
CA GLN A 50 26.33 3.18 -4.51
C GLN A 50 25.16 2.59 -3.69
N ALA A 51 25.44 1.96 -2.56
CA ALA A 51 24.43 1.43 -1.67
C ALA A 51 23.51 2.53 -1.11
N ARG A 52 24.05 3.70 -0.73
CA ARG A 52 23.26 4.88 -0.31
C ARG A 52 22.38 5.44 -1.44
N GLU A 53 22.90 5.45 -2.66
CA GLU A 53 22.13 5.88 -3.83
C GLU A 53 20.93 4.94 -4.06
N TYR A 54 21.10 3.63 -3.91
CA TYR A 54 20.02 2.66 -3.99
C TYR A 54 18.99 2.80 -2.86
N GLU A 55 19.43 3.03 -1.62
CA GLU A 55 18.51 3.30 -0.50
C GLU A 55 17.67 4.56 -0.77
N SER A 56 18.34 5.64 -1.20
CA SER A 56 17.63 6.88 -1.53
C SER A 56 16.61 6.70 -2.66
N ALA A 57 16.99 6.00 -3.72
CA ALA A 57 16.11 5.73 -4.85
C ALA A 57 14.91 4.87 -4.44
N ARG A 58 15.14 3.82 -3.61
CA ARG A 58 14.08 3.00 -3.02
C ARG A 58 13.12 3.84 -2.18
N ASN A 59 13.65 4.61 -1.25
CA ASN A 59 12.85 5.45 -0.35
C ASN A 59 12.02 6.48 -1.12
N GLN A 60 12.58 7.11 -2.15
CA GLN A 60 11.83 8.02 -3.01
C GLN A 60 10.65 7.32 -3.72
N LYS A 61 10.82 6.08 -4.18
CA LYS A 61 9.72 5.29 -4.75
C LYS A 61 8.67 4.95 -3.72
N ILE A 62 9.09 4.47 -2.55
CA ILE A 62 8.21 4.09 -1.44
C ILE A 62 7.39 5.31 -0.98
N ILE A 63 8.02 6.47 -0.82
CA ILE A 63 7.35 7.74 -0.46
C ILE A 63 6.35 8.14 -1.53
N LYS A 64 6.69 8.02 -2.83
CA LYS A 64 5.74 8.30 -3.91
C LYS A 64 4.51 7.37 -3.90
N LEU A 65 4.66 6.17 -3.36
CA LEU A 65 3.56 5.21 -3.17
C LEU A 65 2.76 5.48 -1.89
N GLY A 66 3.15 6.47 -1.07
CA GLY A 66 2.51 6.75 0.22
C GLY A 66 2.85 5.73 1.31
N LEU A 67 3.95 5.00 1.15
CA LEU A 67 4.45 3.96 2.07
C LEU A 67 5.72 4.43 2.80
N ASP A 68 5.81 5.71 3.13
CA ASP A 68 6.98 6.33 3.77
C ASP A 68 7.34 5.70 5.12
N TYR A 69 6.38 5.06 5.81
CA TYR A 69 6.65 4.23 7.00
C TYR A 69 7.54 3.01 6.70
N GLU A 70 7.69 2.59 5.43
CA GLU A 70 8.61 1.55 5.00
C GLU A 70 9.98 2.09 4.58
N ALA A 71 10.18 3.41 4.60
CA ALA A 71 11.46 4.01 4.28
C ALA A 71 12.52 3.57 5.31
N THR A 72 13.72 3.29 4.84
CA THR A 72 14.83 2.83 5.65
C THR A 72 15.91 3.91 5.75
N ASP A 73 16.73 3.83 6.80
CA ASP A 73 17.88 4.70 7.01
C ASP A 73 19.04 3.89 7.58
N PHE A 74 19.57 2.98 6.76
CA PHE A 74 20.64 2.08 7.17
C PHE A 74 21.97 2.78 7.38
N PHE A 75 22.13 3.99 6.85
CA PHE A 75 23.40 4.74 6.85
C PHE A 75 23.39 5.95 7.79
N SER A 76 22.35 6.14 8.61
CA SER A 76 22.16 7.33 9.47
C SER A 76 23.28 7.53 10.47
N ASP A 77 23.83 6.45 11.05
CA ASP A 77 24.87 6.51 12.06
C ASP A 77 26.30 6.70 11.48
N GLY A 78 26.41 6.74 10.16
CA GLY A 78 27.69 6.87 9.46
C GLY A 78 28.62 5.65 9.59
N ASN A 79 28.20 4.58 10.26
CA ASN A 79 29.00 3.39 10.51
C ASN A 79 28.76 2.33 9.42
N ASN A 80 29.57 2.37 8.37
CA ASN A 80 29.47 1.43 7.25
C ASN A 80 29.66 -0.05 7.67
N GLU A 81 30.35 -0.35 8.77
CA GLU A 81 30.56 -1.74 9.21
C GLU A 81 29.24 -2.39 9.71
N LYS A 82 28.31 -1.58 10.21
CA LYS A 82 27.01 -2.05 10.68
C LYS A 82 25.94 -2.13 9.60
N VAL A 83 26.14 -1.47 8.47
CA VAL A 83 25.13 -1.40 7.40
C VAL A 83 24.74 -2.78 6.91
N ALA A 84 25.71 -3.65 6.64
CA ALA A 84 25.44 -5.02 6.19
C ALA A 84 24.60 -5.81 7.22
N GLU A 85 24.92 -5.66 8.51
CA GLU A 85 24.15 -6.29 9.60
C GLU A 85 22.74 -5.73 9.68
N ASN A 86 22.57 -4.42 9.58
CA ASN A 86 21.24 -3.76 9.63
C ASN A 86 20.36 -4.18 8.45
N ILE A 87 20.92 -4.23 7.24
CA ILE A 87 20.20 -4.71 6.06
C ILE A 87 19.80 -6.19 6.25
N ALA A 88 20.71 -7.05 6.72
CA ALA A 88 20.42 -8.45 6.95
C ALA A 88 19.33 -8.65 8.02
N LYS A 89 19.34 -7.89 9.11
CA LYS A 89 18.30 -7.90 10.14
C LYS A 89 16.95 -7.46 9.58
N TYR A 90 16.92 -6.40 8.80
CA TYR A 90 15.68 -5.93 8.16
C TYR A 90 15.08 -7.02 7.28
N ILE A 91 15.88 -7.63 6.41
CA ILE A 91 15.41 -8.68 5.50
C ILE A 91 14.94 -9.91 6.27
N ALA A 92 15.67 -10.31 7.33
CA ALA A 92 15.25 -11.43 8.18
C ALA A 92 13.90 -11.15 8.86
N ASN A 93 13.69 -9.91 9.36
CA ASN A 93 12.43 -9.52 9.97
C ASN A 93 11.28 -9.52 8.95
N VAL A 94 11.50 -8.99 7.74
CA VAL A 94 10.50 -9.02 6.66
C VAL A 94 10.18 -10.46 6.26
N ALA A 95 11.19 -11.32 6.10
CA ALA A 95 11.00 -12.72 5.77
C ALA A 95 10.25 -13.47 6.89
N GLN A 96 10.59 -13.24 8.15
CA GLN A 96 9.91 -13.84 9.30
C GLN A 96 8.45 -13.39 9.39
N ASN A 97 8.17 -12.12 9.21
CA ASN A 97 6.81 -11.60 9.19
C ASN A 97 5.99 -12.21 8.05
N ASN A 98 6.58 -12.36 6.87
CA ASN A 98 5.92 -12.99 5.73
C ASN A 98 5.63 -14.50 5.95
N THR A 99 6.51 -15.23 6.67
CA THR A 99 6.30 -16.65 6.95
C THR A 99 5.25 -16.92 8.04
N THR A 100 4.98 -15.94 8.91
CA THR A 100 3.98 -16.04 9.99
C THR A 100 2.59 -15.57 9.56
N GLN A 101 2.47 -14.88 8.42
CA GLN A 101 1.20 -14.39 7.90
C GLN A 101 0.54 -15.44 7.00
N PRO A 102 -0.78 -15.56 7.02
CA PRO A 102 -1.52 -16.36 6.03
C PRO A 102 -1.20 -15.92 4.60
N GLU A 103 -1.38 -16.84 3.65
CA GLU A 103 -1.21 -16.52 2.23
C GLU A 103 -2.13 -15.35 1.83
N TYR A 104 -1.57 -14.40 1.08
CA TYR A 104 -2.35 -13.27 0.56
C TYR A 104 -3.13 -13.70 -0.69
N VAL A 105 -4.44 -13.69 -0.59
CA VAL A 105 -5.35 -13.93 -1.70
C VAL A 105 -5.87 -12.59 -2.21
N ARG A 106 -5.67 -12.29 -3.49
CA ARG A 106 -6.18 -11.09 -4.13
C ARG A 106 -7.66 -11.27 -4.49
N TYR A 107 -8.55 -10.58 -3.80
CA TYR A 107 -10.02 -10.67 -3.98
C TYR A 107 -10.57 -9.61 -4.95
N PHE A 108 -9.74 -8.96 -5.76
CA PHE A 108 -10.13 -7.92 -6.72
C PHE A 108 -9.35 -8.05 -8.03
N SER A 109 -9.92 -7.50 -9.11
CA SER A 109 -9.31 -7.40 -10.42
C SER A 109 -8.74 -6.01 -10.68
N ASP A 110 -7.91 -5.86 -11.73
CA ASP A 110 -7.43 -4.53 -12.16
C ASP A 110 -8.59 -3.64 -12.63
N ALA A 111 -9.65 -4.23 -13.16
CA ALA A 111 -10.86 -3.49 -13.51
C ALA A 111 -11.55 -2.89 -12.27
N ASP A 112 -11.54 -3.59 -11.13
CA ASP A 112 -12.07 -3.08 -9.87
C ASP A 112 -11.25 -1.90 -9.35
N VAL A 113 -9.91 -1.95 -9.47
CA VAL A 113 -9.02 -0.83 -9.12
C VAL A 113 -9.38 0.42 -9.91
N VAL A 114 -9.47 0.29 -11.24
CA VAL A 114 -9.82 1.41 -12.12
C VAL A 114 -11.22 1.93 -11.83
N MET A 115 -12.19 1.05 -11.58
CA MET A 115 -13.55 1.43 -11.27
C MET A 115 -13.64 2.18 -9.94
N MET A 116 -12.97 1.69 -8.90
CA MET A 116 -12.91 2.33 -7.58
C MET A 116 -12.24 3.70 -7.65
N ALA A 117 -11.11 3.83 -8.35
CA ALA A 117 -10.43 5.11 -8.57
C ALA A 117 -11.36 6.15 -9.22
N LYS A 118 -12.14 5.74 -10.21
CA LYS A 118 -13.12 6.61 -10.88
C LYS A 118 -14.29 7.03 -9.99
N VAL A 119 -14.73 6.16 -9.09
CA VAL A 119 -15.72 6.52 -8.06
C VAL A 119 -15.09 7.51 -7.07
N MET A 120 -13.89 7.25 -6.58
CA MET A 120 -13.17 8.18 -5.71
C MET A 120 -13.06 9.57 -6.35
N TYR A 121 -12.75 9.64 -7.64
CA TYR A 121 -12.77 10.91 -8.36
C TYR A 121 -14.15 11.58 -8.36
N CYS A 122 -15.20 10.84 -8.72
CA CYS A 122 -16.54 11.41 -8.83
C CYS A 122 -17.09 11.90 -7.49
N GLU A 123 -16.74 11.23 -6.39
CA GLU A 123 -17.25 11.50 -5.05
C GLU A 123 -16.36 12.46 -4.24
N ALA A 124 -15.08 12.58 -4.59
CA ALA A 124 -14.11 13.26 -3.75
C ALA A 124 -13.05 14.07 -4.52
N ARG A 125 -13.30 14.46 -5.77
CA ARG A 125 -12.27 15.11 -6.61
C ARG A 125 -11.62 16.34 -5.97
N GLY A 126 -12.37 17.13 -5.20
CA GLY A 126 -11.93 18.35 -4.54
C GLY A 126 -11.51 18.16 -3.08
N ILE A 127 -11.53 16.92 -2.57
CA ILE A 127 -11.16 16.61 -1.19
C ILE A 127 -9.63 16.48 -1.09
N LYS A 128 -9.04 17.17 -0.10
CA LYS A 128 -7.58 17.20 0.13
C LYS A 128 -7.08 15.99 0.90
N SER A 129 -7.87 15.44 1.82
CA SER A 129 -7.46 14.32 2.65
C SER A 129 -7.49 13.00 1.88
N LYS A 130 -6.34 12.38 1.68
CA LYS A 130 -6.24 11.04 1.10
C LYS A 130 -6.96 10.00 1.94
N THR A 131 -6.90 10.10 3.28
CA THR A 131 -7.63 9.23 4.20
C THR A 131 -9.13 9.31 3.95
N GLU A 132 -9.66 10.51 3.74
CA GLU A 132 -11.08 10.70 3.46
C GLU A 132 -11.47 10.12 2.10
N ILE A 133 -10.61 10.26 1.09
CA ILE A 133 -10.83 9.65 -0.24
C ILE A 133 -10.78 8.12 -0.12
N ALA A 134 -9.81 7.57 0.60
CA ALA A 134 -9.71 6.13 0.87
C ALA A 134 -10.94 5.58 1.60
N ASN A 135 -11.52 6.36 2.52
CA ASN A 135 -12.74 5.97 3.23
C ASN A 135 -13.96 5.83 2.31
N ILE A 136 -13.99 6.45 1.13
CA ILE A 136 -15.00 6.16 0.11
C ILE A 136 -14.82 4.72 -0.41
N GLY A 137 -13.60 4.31 -0.71
CA GLY A 137 -13.27 2.94 -1.09
C GLY A 137 -13.66 1.95 0.01
N TRP A 138 -13.31 2.22 1.26
CA TRP A 138 -13.71 1.40 2.40
C TRP A 138 -15.24 1.33 2.57
N CYS A 139 -15.96 2.42 2.30
CA CYS A 139 -17.44 2.42 2.33
C CYS A 139 -18.02 1.48 1.26
N ILE A 140 -17.43 1.44 0.06
CA ILE A 140 -17.79 0.49 -1.00
C ILE A 140 -17.56 -0.94 -0.51
N LEU A 141 -16.37 -1.24 0.04
CA LEU A 141 -16.00 -2.57 0.50
C LEU A 141 -16.85 -3.04 1.70
N ASN A 142 -17.17 -2.13 2.62
CA ASN A 142 -18.11 -2.41 3.71
C ASN A 142 -19.53 -2.79 3.20
N ARG A 143 -19.93 -2.27 2.04
CA ARG A 143 -21.19 -2.68 1.37
C ARG A 143 -21.04 -4.01 0.67
N VAL A 144 -19.89 -4.29 0.06
CA VAL A 144 -19.57 -5.62 -0.52
C VAL A 144 -19.65 -6.68 0.58
N ASP A 145 -18.98 -6.45 1.71
CA ASP A 145 -18.96 -7.36 2.85
C ASP A 145 -20.36 -7.59 3.47
N ALA A 146 -21.22 -6.57 3.42
CA ALA A 146 -22.59 -6.67 3.92
C ALA A 146 -23.51 -7.53 3.03
N GLY A 147 -23.19 -7.70 1.75
CA GLY A 147 -23.87 -8.59 0.82
C GLY A 147 -25.27 -8.16 0.33
N ASN A 148 -25.79 -7.02 0.80
CA ASN A 148 -27.16 -6.54 0.50
C ASN A 148 -27.21 -5.24 -0.32
N PHE A 149 -26.09 -4.80 -0.89
CA PHE A 149 -25.97 -3.57 -1.68
C PHE A 149 -25.68 -3.84 -3.17
N GLY A 150 -25.41 -5.08 -3.56
CA GLY A 150 -25.01 -5.52 -4.87
C GLY A 150 -24.01 -6.68 -4.77
N TYR A 151 -23.74 -7.36 -5.87
CA TYR A 151 -22.81 -8.48 -5.91
C TYR A 151 -21.41 -8.03 -6.31
N GLY A 152 -20.44 -8.20 -5.43
CA GLY A 152 -19.06 -7.79 -5.65
C GLY A 152 -18.87 -6.27 -5.76
N ILE A 153 -17.66 -5.84 -6.07
CA ILE A 153 -17.28 -4.43 -6.11
C ILE A 153 -18.07 -3.69 -7.21
N SER A 154 -18.06 -4.23 -8.42
CA SER A 154 -18.78 -3.63 -9.54
C SER A 154 -20.31 -3.58 -9.31
N GLY A 155 -20.89 -4.62 -8.74
CA GLY A 155 -22.31 -4.65 -8.44
C GLY A 155 -22.73 -3.60 -7.41
N VAL A 156 -21.90 -3.37 -6.39
CA VAL A 156 -22.13 -2.29 -5.41
C VAL A 156 -22.00 -0.91 -6.05
N ILE A 157 -20.94 -0.69 -6.84
CA ILE A 157 -20.68 0.61 -7.48
C ILE A 157 -21.79 0.98 -8.49
N LEU A 158 -22.22 0.01 -9.28
CA LEU A 158 -23.20 0.24 -10.37
C LEU A 158 -24.64 0.16 -9.90
N SER A 159 -24.91 -0.22 -8.65
CA SER A 159 -26.28 -0.22 -8.10
C SER A 159 -26.88 1.19 -8.11
N PRO A 160 -28.14 1.33 -8.52
CA PRO A 160 -28.79 2.63 -8.65
C PRO A 160 -28.71 3.47 -7.37
N ASN A 161 -28.39 4.75 -7.51
CA ASN A 161 -28.35 5.74 -6.42
C ASN A 161 -27.36 5.43 -5.27
N GLN A 162 -26.34 4.59 -5.53
CA GLN A 162 -25.34 4.29 -4.50
C GLN A 162 -24.11 5.17 -4.58
N PHE A 163 -23.52 5.27 -5.76
CA PHE A 163 -22.31 6.07 -5.99
C PHE A 163 -22.38 6.80 -7.32
N ALA A 164 -21.76 7.97 -7.39
CA ALA A 164 -21.50 8.62 -8.66
C ALA A 164 -20.35 7.88 -9.37
N TYR A 165 -20.65 7.33 -10.54
CA TYR A 165 -19.68 6.65 -11.38
C TYR A 165 -19.77 7.12 -12.82
N ARG A 166 -18.63 7.45 -13.42
CA ARG A 166 -18.53 7.74 -14.86
C ARG A 166 -17.33 7.01 -15.45
N ARG A 167 -17.57 6.25 -16.51
CA ARG A 167 -16.51 5.50 -17.22
C ARG A 167 -15.37 6.42 -17.71
N SER A 168 -15.68 7.65 -18.09
CA SER A 168 -14.73 8.67 -18.56
C SER A 168 -14.11 9.51 -17.44
N ALA A 169 -14.40 9.22 -16.15
CA ALA A 169 -13.84 9.98 -15.06
C ALA A 169 -12.30 9.84 -15.03
N PRO A 170 -11.57 10.92 -14.73
CA PRO A 170 -10.14 10.86 -14.49
C PRO A 170 -9.78 9.96 -13.30
N THR A 171 -8.51 9.58 -13.22
CA THR A 171 -7.93 8.82 -12.11
C THR A 171 -6.90 9.62 -11.31
N VAL A 172 -6.79 10.91 -11.60
CA VAL A 172 -6.02 11.90 -10.82
C VAL A 172 -7.01 12.97 -10.37
N ASN A 173 -7.01 13.31 -9.07
CA ASN A 173 -7.93 14.31 -8.54
C ASN A 173 -7.41 15.75 -8.71
N ASP A 174 -8.20 16.74 -8.29
CA ASP A 174 -7.88 18.17 -8.43
C ASP A 174 -6.62 18.59 -7.61
N HIS A 175 -6.13 17.74 -6.70
CA HIS A 175 -4.91 17.93 -5.91
C HIS A 175 -3.70 17.14 -6.43
N GLY A 176 -3.83 16.50 -7.61
CA GLY A 176 -2.74 15.71 -8.22
C GLY A 176 -2.52 14.33 -7.61
N TYR A 177 -3.44 13.81 -6.78
CA TYR A 177 -3.34 12.48 -6.20
C TYR A 177 -3.69 11.43 -7.24
N ASP A 178 -2.83 10.41 -7.38
CA ASP A 178 -3.11 9.22 -8.17
C ASP A 178 -4.12 8.32 -7.42
N LEU A 179 -5.33 8.29 -7.94
CA LEU A 179 -6.43 7.52 -7.35
C LEU A 179 -6.36 6.02 -7.68
N ILE A 180 -5.58 5.62 -8.70
CA ILE A 180 -5.30 4.20 -8.97
C ILE A 180 -4.46 3.61 -7.84
N VAL A 181 -3.40 4.32 -7.44
CA VAL A 181 -2.55 3.90 -6.33
C VAL A 181 -3.35 3.81 -5.03
N LEU A 182 -4.16 4.82 -4.73
CA LEU A 182 -4.98 4.83 -3.52
C LEU A 182 -6.06 3.74 -3.52
N ALA A 183 -6.71 3.50 -4.66
CA ALA A 183 -7.71 2.43 -4.81
C ALA A 183 -7.07 1.05 -4.67
N TYR A 184 -5.88 0.85 -5.26
CA TYR A 184 -5.14 -0.39 -5.14
C TYR A 184 -4.78 -0.67 -3.68
N ASP A 185 -4.24 0.31 -2.96
CA ASP A 185 -3.88 0.17 -1.54
C ASP A 185 -5.10 -0.23 -0.68
N VAL A 186 -6.23 0.44 -0.86
CA VAL A 186 -7.48 0.09 -0.13
C VAL A 186 -7.92 -1.34 -0.43
N LEU A 187 -7.88 -1.76 -1.70
CA LEU A 187 -8.29 -3.10 -2.13
C LEU A 187 -7.32 -4.18 -1.65
N GLU A 188 -6.03 -3.88 -1.65
CA GLU A 188 -5.01 -4.78 -1.13
C GLU A 188 -5.17 -5.00 0.37
N ASN A 189 -5.33 -3.94 1.15
CA ASN A 189 -5.56 -4.02 2.58
C ASN A 189 -6.85 -4.78 2.91
N TRP A 190 -7.92 -4.60 2.12
CA TRP A 190 -9.15 -5.38 2.24
C TRP A 190 -8.94 -6.87 1.94
N SER A 191 -8.15 -7.18 0.92
CA SER A 191 -7.81 -8.56 0.56
C SER A 191 -6.91 -9.21 1.63
N LYS A 192 -5.94 -8.49 2.17
CA LYS A 192 -5.13 -8.95 3.31
C LYS A 192 -6.00 -9.28 4.52
N GLU A 193 -6.94 -8.39 4.87
CA GLU A 193 -7.88 -8.63 5.95
C GLU A 193 -8.69 -9.93 5.73
N HIS A 194 -9.19 -10.15 4.51
CA HIS A 194 -9.97 -11.35 4.16
C HIS A 194 -9.12 -12.62 4.11
N SER A 195 -7.82 -12.49 3.89
CA SER A 195 -6.84 -13.58 3.97
C SER A 195 -6.42 -13.91 5.42
N GLY A 196 -6.97 -13.20 6.42
CA GLY A 196 -6.62 -13.39 7.83
C GLY A 196 -5.25 -12.84 8.22
N ARG A 197 -4.67 -11.94 7.41
CA ARG A 197 -3.41 -11.27 7.73
C ARG A 197 -3.61 -10.19 8.78
N THR A 198 -2.53 -9.80 9.44
CA THR A 198 -2.51 -8.74 10.46
C THR A 198 -1.78 -7.47 9.99
N ASP A 199 -1.06 -7.56 8.86
CA ASP A 199 -0.31 -6.45 8.23
C ASP A 199 -1.18 -5.68 7.24
N TYR A 200 -2.39 -5.31 7.65
CA TYR A 200 -3.29 -4.48 6.86
C TYR A 200 -3.75 -3.27 7.66
N VAL A 201 -4.22 -2.27 6.96
CA VAL A 201 -4.76 -1.07 7.56
C VAL A 201 -6.16 -0.79 7.03
N ARG A 202 -7.07 -0.60 7.96
CA ARG A 202 -8.45 -0.20 7.69
C ARG A 202 -8.74 1.17 8.31
N THR A 203 -8.96 2.17 7.49
CA THR A 203 -9.22 3.54 7.95
C THR A 203 -10.71 3.81 8.21
N LEU A 204 -11.62 2.96 7.72
CA LEU A 204 -13.05 3.07 8.00
C LEU A 204 -13.60 1.73 8.53
N PRO A 205 -14.09 1.66 9.79
CA PRO A 205 -14.64 0.43 10.36
C PRO A 205 -15.84 -0.13 9.58
N LYS A 206 -16.03 -1.47 9.63
CA LYS A 206 -17.01 -2.23 8.81
C LYS A 206 -18.45 -1.77 8.91
N GLN A 207 -18.86 -1.20 10.04
CA GLN A 207 -20.23 -0.71 10.24
C GLN A 207 -20.56 0.56 9.44
N TYR A 208 -19.55 1.33 8.98
CA TYR A 208 -19.76 2.58 8.25
C TYR A 208 -19.96 2.33 6.76
N LYS A 209 -21.21 2.34 6.32
CA LYS A 209 -21.65 2.00 4.95
C LYS A 209 -22.28 3.18 4.23
N TRP A 210 -22.46 4.33 4.88
CA TRP A 210 -23.05 5.54 4.31
C TRP A 210 -22.17 6.73 4.55
N TYR A 211 -22.23 7.69 3.67
CA TYR A 211 -21.66 9.01 3.87
C TYR A 211 -22.53 10.09 3.23
N ALA A 212 -22.28 11.32 3.60
CA ALA A 212 -22.81 12.50 2.97
C ALA A 212 -21.68 13.52 2.80
N GLY A 213 -21.50 14.01 1.59
CA GLY A 213 -20.54 15.02 1.26
C GLY A 213 -21.17 16.40 1.09
N ASN A 214 -20.34 17.45 1.27
CA ASN A 214 -20.68 18.84 0.99
C ASN A 214 -19.77 19.47 -0.08
N GLY A 215 -19.02 18.64 -0.82
CA GLY A 215 -18.02 19.07 -1.83
C GLY A 215 -16.64 19.42 -1.24
N VAL A 216 -16.50 19.54 0.08
CA VAL A 216 -15.24 19.85 0.79
C VAL A 216 -14.84 18.72 1.71
N SER A 217 -15.82 18.03 2.31
CA SER A 217 -15.61 16.89 3.19
C SER A 217 -16.77 15.90 3.11
N ASN A 218 -16.48 14.64 3.44
CA ASN A 218 -17.45 13.55 3.60
C ASN A 218 -17.58 13.18 5.07
N ARG A 219 -18.81 12.87 5.47
CA ARG A 219 -19.16 12.45 6.82
C ARG A 219 -19.68 11.01 6.79
N PHE A 220 -18.88 10.07 7.27
CA PHE A 220 -19.19 8.65 7.27
C PHE A 220 -20.06 8.26 8.47
N ARG A 221 -21.06 7.41 8.26
CA ARG A 221 -22.06 6.99 9.27
C ARG A 221 -22.45 5.52 9.11
N CYS A 222 -22.91 4.92 10.21
CA CYS A 222 -23.28 3.50 10.26
C CYS A 222 -24.70 3.23 9.73
N HIS A 223 -25.61 4.23 9.77
CA HIS A 223 -27.00 4.13 9.28
C HIS A 223 -27.36 5.30 8.39
N PHE A 224 -28.26 5.09 7.44
CA PHE A 224 -28.68 6.12 6.48
C PHE A 224 -29.15 7.42 7.14
N ARG A 225 -29.85 7.34 8.27
CA ARG A 225 -30.40 8.51 9.02
C ARG A 225 -29.66 8.78 10.34
N CYS A 226 -28.44 8.28 10.51
CA CYS A 226 -27.66 8.49 11.72
C CYS A 226 -27.03 9.89 11.73
N ASN A 227 -27.07 10.57 12.87
CA ASN A 227 -26.43 11.87 13.09
C ASN A 227 -25.03 11.72 13.73
N HIS A 228 -24.60 10.50 14.06
CA HIS A 228 -23.25 10.24 14.52
C HIS A 228 -22.35 9.92 13.35
N TYR A 229 -21.24 10.65 13.26
CA TYR A 229 -20.25 10.52 12.19
C TYR A 229 -18.97 9.92 12.74
N TYR A 230 -18.33 9.08 11.93
CA TYR A 230 -17.02 8.54 12.25
C TYR A 230 -15.99 9.65 12.28
N GLN A 231 -15.25 9.73 13.38
CA GLN A 231 -14.09 10.61 13.51
C GLN A 231 -12.87 9.80 13.09
N TYR A 232 -12.20 10.21 12.03
CA TYR A 232 -11.00 9.56 11.50
C TYR A 232 -9.80 10.51 11.58
N GLU A 233 -8.63 9.93 11.72
CA GLU A 233 -7.39 10.69 11.70
C GLU A 233 -7.04 11.06 10.27
N LEU A 234 -6.90 12.35 10.00
CA LEU A 234 -6.65 12.87 8.66
C LEU A 234 -5.23 12.52 8.14
N GLY A 235 -4.29 12.28 9.05
CA GLY A 235 -2.89 12.06 8.74
C GLY A 235 -2.52 10.66 8.26
N TYR A 236 -3.45 9.71 8.26
CA TYR A 236 -3.11 8.33 7.96
C TYR A 236 -2.57 8.13 6.52
N TYR A 237 -3.13 8.81 5.54
CA TYR A 237 -2.68 8.78 4.14
C TYR A 237 -2.01 10.09 3.70
N TYR A 238 -1.37 10.81 4.61
CA TYR A 238 -0.61 12.04 4.30
C TYR A 238 -1.38 13.01 3.41
N GLY A 239 -2.35 13.66 4.01
CA GLY A 239 -3.12 14.71 3.36
C GLY A 239 -2.51 16.07 3.59
#